data_62f87b359a7d7da9007cf71feb9abfa8
#
_entry.id   62f87b359a7d7da9007cf71feb9abfa8
#
_cell.length_a   1.000
_cell.length_b   1.000
_cell.length_c   1.000
_cell.angle_alpha   90.00
_cell.angle_beta   90.00
_cell.angle_gamma   90.00
#
_symmetry.space_group_name_H-M   'P 1'
#
loop_
_entity.id
_entity.type
_entity.pdbx_description
1 polymer ?
#
loop_
_entity_poly.entity_id
_entity_poly.type
_entity_poly.pdbx_seq_one_letter_code
_entity_poly.pdbx_strand_id
1 'polypeptide(L)'
;MNEEIKQSGIVLDGVDTYGKGRWIKFEGKNTNPEEYLENAQRLVALAQNTPWYKFESASSELAQGDIYVFVDNNGEPHIQVKTRGDKISIVKGTREDYGEEEMEEEYTDMAISFLKRNKNIEGSKEWLEIAEEDKYLYARKRKIDECNERLTECARKIDNGEFKAEDVPAFIKDLGFLKNGNWVVKPELEERLYKIKGILAEHYKCSEEEIAIGDVNFAGTQLTRVPYKVILGNAYFGHSQIEDLGQLEIIEGDASFICSKVKQANKLRYIGGDAKFDSSQIEELEQLESIGGSAYFNYSNVKRLGKLERIGGHANFSFSPIEDLGELRSIGGSAVLCGPKLKCLKNLENVGGTLGIINN
;
A
#
# COMPACT_ATOMS: atom_id res chain seq x y z
N MET A 1 20.82 -27.40 33.65
CA MET A 1 21.54 -26.15 33.93
C MET A 1 20.47 -25.11 34.18
N ASN A 2 20.51 -24.51 35.35
CA ASN A 2 19.35 -23.88 35.99
C ASN A 2 18.72 -22.76 35.20
N GLU A 3 17.39 -22.62 35.25
CA GLU A 3 16.64 -21.47 34.75
C GLU A 3 17.18 -20.13 35.28
N GLU A 4 17.80 -20.11 36.48
CA GLU A 4 18.45 -18.92 37.06
C GLU A 4 19.63 -18.40 36.23
N ILE A 5 20.39 -19.24 35.52
CA ILE A 5 21.53 -18.82 34.70
C ILE A 5 21.07 -18.14 33.41
N LYS A 6 19.92 -18.55 32.86
CA LYS A 6 19.32 -17.92 31.66
C LYS A 6 18.79 -16.50 31.90
N GLN A 7 18.64 -16.08 33.16
CA GLN A 7 18.04 -14.79 33.52
C GLN A 7 19.01 -13.78 34.13
N SER A 8 20.30 -14.12 34.20
CA SER A 8 21.30 -13.29 34.87
C SER A 8 21.98 -12.30 33.94
N GLY A 9 21.52 -11.13 33.96
CA GLY A 9 22.00 -9.88 33.34
C GLY A 9 21.19 -8.74 33.93
N ILE A 10 21.51 -7.51 33.57
CA ILE A 10 20.71 -6.36 34.01
C ILE A 10 19.48 -6.30 33.12
N VAL A 11 18.29 -6.55 33.70
CA VAL A 11 17.01 -6.38 33.02
C VAL A 11 16.77 -4.89 32.82
N LEU A 12 16.48 -4.48 31.56
CA LEU A 12 16.19 -3.10 31.25
C LEU A 12 14.69 -2.82 31.42
N ASP A 13 14.37 -2.02 32.43
CA ASP A 13 13.02 -1.53 32.63
C ASP A 13 12.66 -0.38 31.68
N GLY A 14 11.39 -0.28 31.35
CA GLY A 14 10.83 0.86 30.60
C GLY A 14 11.09 0.87 29.08
N VAL A 15 11.64 -0.18 28.51
CA VAL A 15 11.63 -0.43 27.07
C VAL A 15 10.33 -1.13 26.72
N ASP A 16 9.56 -0.58 25.75
CA ASP A 16 8.33 -1.19 25.32
C ASP A 16 8.63 -2.52 24.59
N THR A 17 8.12 -3.61 25.15
CA THR A 17 8.27 -4.97 24.60
C THR A 17 6.95 -5.55 24.12
N TYR A 18 5.86 -4.76 24.10
CA TYR A 18 4.51 -5.18 23.71
C TYR A 18 4.04 -6.46 24.47
N GLY A 19 4.56 -6.71 25.66
CA GLY A 19 4.28 -7.90 26.44
C GLY A 19 4.92 -9.19 25.91
N LYS A 20 5.78 -9.12 24.87
CA LYS A 20 6.39 -10.29 24.22
C LYS A 20 7.64 -10.83 24.93
N GLY A 21 8.24 -10.05 25.84
CA GLY A 21 9.47 -10.45 26.52
C GLY A 21 10.17 -9.31 27.23
N ARG A 22 11.48 -9.39 27.34
CA ARG A 22 12.33 -8.37 28.03
C ARG A 22 13.69 -8.24 27.40
N TRP A 23 14.32 -7.07 27.60
CA TRP A 23 15.71 -6.82 27.24
C TRP A 23 16.64 -7.13 28.43
N ILE A 24 17.78 -7.78 28.14
CA ILE A 24 18.84 -8.08 29.10
C ILE A 24 20.12 -7.45 28.62
N LYS A 25 20.78 -6.65 29.47
CA LYS A 25 22.08 -6.04 29.21
C LYS A 25 23.19 -6.90 29.83
N PHE A 26 24.20 -7.21 29.04
CA PHE A 26 25.48 -7.79 29.47
C PHE A 26 26.55 -6.72 29.36
N GLU A 27 27.04 -6.25 30.49
CA GLU A 27 28.06 -5.18 30.54
C GLU A 27 29.43 -5.70 30.10
N GLY A 28 30.09 -4.89 29.28
CA GLY A 28 31.40 -5.18 28.73
C GLY A 28 32.56 -4.75 29.64
N LYS A 29 33.71 -4.50 29.02
CA LYS A 29 35.02 -4.30 29.68
C LYS A 29 35.11 -3.12 30.68
N ASN A 30 34.15 -2.21 30.69
CA ASN A 30 34.13 -1.10 31.66
C ASN A 30 33.78 -1.54 33.11
N THR A 31 33.36 -2.81 33.26
CA THR A 31 33.13 -3.47 34.51
C THR A 31 34.39 -4.19 35.02
N ASN A 32 34.36 -4.68 36.28
CA ASN A 32 35.44 -5.48 36.88
C ASN A 32 35.78 -6.67 35.94
N PRO A 33 37.08 -7.01 35.71
CA PRO A 33 37.50 -8.14 34.86
C PRO A 33 36.86 -9.49 35.16
N GLU A 34 36.57 -9.76 36.43
CA GLU A 34 35.89 -11.00 36.85
C GLU A 34 34.42 -10.98 36.40
N GLU A 35 33.75 -9.83 36.50
CA GLU A 35 32.34 -9.64 36.21
C GLU A 35 32.05 -9.75 34.69
N TYR A 36 32.90 -9.18 33.82
CA TYR A 36 32.69 -9.31 32.39
C TYR A 36 32.90 -10.74 31.86
N LEU A 37 33.81 -11.53 32.45
CA LEU A 37 33.97 -12.95 32.13
C LEU A 37 32.76 -13.79 32.55
N GLU A 38 32.19 -13.46 33.71
CA GLU A 38 30.95 -14.04 34.18
C GLU A 38 29.79 -13.68 33.23
N ASN A 39 29.70 -12.43 32.76
CA ASN A 39 28.73 -12.00 31.73
C ASN A 39 28.91 -12.75 30.43
N ALA A 40 30.15 -13.06 30.00
CA ALA A 40 30.40 -13.87 28.81
C ALA A 40 29.86 -15.30 28.96
N GLN A 41 30.03 -15.93 30.13
CA GLN A 41 29.48 -17.28 30.40
C GLN A 41 27.95 -17.26 30.38
N ARG A 42 27.33 -16.24 30.99
CA ARG A 42 25.88 -16.04 31.04
C ARG A 42 25.30 -15.81 29.64
N LEU A 43 25.97 -14.99 28.82
CA LEU A 43 25.58 -14.72 27.44
C LEU A 43 25.61 -15.99 26.57
N VAL A 44 26.68 -16.82 26.71
CA VAL A 44 26.78 -18.10 25.99
C VAL A 44 25.71 -19.07 26.43
N ALA A 45 25.40 -19.12 27.74
CA ALA A 45 24.35 -19.99 28.26
C ALA A 45 22.96 -19.56 27.75
N LEU A 46 22.71 -18.25 27.64
CA LEU A 46 21.48 -17.70 27.05
C LEU A 46 21.36 -18.03 25.56
N ALA A 47 22.44 -17.85 24.80
CA ALA A 47 22.48 -17.98 23.35
C ALA A 47 22.84 -19.39 22.85
N GLN A 48 22.79 -20.42 23.69
CA GLN A 48 23.26 -21.79 23.36
C GLN A 48 22.54 -22.45 22.17
N ASN A 49 21.31 -22.03 21.89
CA ASN A 49 20.50 -22.54 20.78
C ASN A 49 20.48 -21.59 19.57
N THR A 50 21.35 -20.57 19.57
CA THR A 50 21.49 -19.60 18.47
C THR A 50 22.86 -19.74 17.79
N PRO A 51 23.04 -19.25 16.57
CA PRO A 51 24.33 -19.22 15.91
C PRO A 51 25.31 -18.18 16.51
N TRP A 52 24.88 -17.39 17.50
CA TRP A 52 25.60 -16.17 17.88
C TRP A 52 26.95 -16.37 18.55
N TYR A 53 27.07 -17.32 19.54
CA TYR A 53 28.25 -17.35 20.38
C TYR A 53 28.81 -18.71 20.73
N LYS A 54 30.14 -18.78 20.64
CA LYS A 54 31.00 -19.64 21.48
C LYS A 54 31.60 -18.75 22.57
N PHE A 55 32.04 -19.34 23.70
CA PHE A 55 32.58 -18.58 24.84
C PHE A 55 33.71 -17.61 24.46
N GLU A 56 34.64 -18.03 23.61
CA GLU A 56 35.75 -17.20 23.14
C GLU A 56 35.29 -15.98 22.36
N SER A 57 34.25 -16.11 21.55
CA SER A 57 33.68 -14.99 20.81
C SER A 57 32.88 -14.07 21.73
N ALA A 58 32.11 -14.59 22.69
CA ALA A 58 31.35 -13.79 23.64
C ALA A 58 32.27 -12.93 24.52
N SER A 59 33.37 -13.48 25.04
CA SER A 59 34.34 -12.72 25.84
C SER A 59 35.05 -11.66 25.00
N SER A 60 35.41 -11.97 23.75
CA SER A 60 36.03 -11.01 22.83
C SER A 60 35.11 -9.85 22.47
N GLU A 61 33.84 -10.12 22.28
CA GLU A 61 32.83 -9.11 21.95
C GLU A 61 32.54 -8.20 23.18
N LEU A 62 32.33 -8.78 24.34
CA LEU A 62 32.14 -8.01 25.57
C LEU A 62 33.38 -7.19 25.99
N ALA A 63 34.59 -7.61 25.55
CA ALA A 63 35.79 -6.81 25.70
C ALA A 63 35.74 -5.52 24.85
N GLN A 64 34.87 -5.40 23.86
CA GLN A 64 34.73 -4.25 22.95
C GLN A 64 33.60 -3.31 23.36
N GLY A 65 32.57 -3.79 24.03
CA GLY A 65 31.43 -3.00 24.48
C GLY A 65 30.33 -3.84 25.11
N ASP A 66 29.18 -3.23 25.34
CA ASP A 66 28.02 -3.89 25.92
C ASP A 66 27.24 -4.68 24.86
N ILE A 67 26.56 -5.74 25.35
CA ILE A 67 25.67 -6.54 24.52
C ILE A 67 24.26 -6.54 25.13
N TYR A 68 23.26 -6.21 24.37
CA TYR A 68 21.85 -6.24 24.74
C TYR A 68 21.16 -7.36 24.00
N VAL A 69 20.37 -8.17 24.70
CA VAL A 69 19.64 -9.28 24.13
C VAL A 69 18.16 -9.15 24.48
N PHE A 70 17.30 -9.20 23.48
CA PHE A 70 15.87 -9.39 23.69
C PHE A 70 15.56 -10.88 23.82
N VAL A 71 14.88 -11.25 24.88
CA VAL A 71 14.39 -12.61 25.15
C VAL A 71 12.86 -12.58 25.25
N ASP A 72 12.22 -13.62 24.71
CA ASP A 72 10.78 -13.78 24.80
C ASP A 72 10.34 -14.23 26.21
N ASN A 73 9.04 -14.48 26.41
CA ASN A 73 8.48 -14.91 27.69
C ASN A 73 8.92 -16.32 28.09
N ASN A 74 9.42 -17.13 27.14
CA ASN A 74 9.99 -18.46 27.42
C ASN A 74 11.48 -18.39 27.74
N GLY A 75 12.10 -17.21 27.62
CA GLY A 75 13.52 -16.96 27.84
C GLY A 75 14.38 -17.29 26.60
N GLU A 76 13.79 -17.45 25.42
CA GLU A 76 14.54 -17.67 24.18
C GLU A 76 14.98 -16.32 23.57
N PRO A 77 16.23 -16.22 23.12
CA PRO A 77 16.78 -14.97 22.56
C PRO A 77 16.38 -14.82 21.09
N HIS A 78 16.01 -13.58 20.70
CA HIS A 78 15.57 -13.26 19.34
C HIS A 78 16.32 -12.10 18.70
N ILE A 79 16.79 -11.12 19.49
CA ILE A 79 17.49 -9.94 18.96
C ILE A 79 18.73 -9.70 19.78
N GLN A 80 19.81 -9.31 19.10
CA GLN A 80 21.04 -8.87 19.70
C GLN A 80 21.43 -7.48 19.21
N VAL A 81 21.80 -6.60 20.15
CA VAL A 81 22.41 -5.30 19.88
C VAL A 81 23.80 -5.27 20.52
N LYS A 82 24.84 -5.06 19.73
CA LYS A 82 26.21 -4.93 20.22
C LYS A 82 26.69 -3.50 20.13
N THR A 83 27.48 -3.09 21.11
CA THR A 83 28.22 -1.82 21.02
C THR A 83 29.73 -2.06 20.87
N ARG A 84 30.41 -1.06 20.34
CA ARG A 84 31.87 -0.95 20.36
C ARG A 84 32.19 0.39 20.99
N GLY A 85 32.63 0.36 22.28
CA GLY A 85 32.56 1.54 23.11
C GLY A 85 31.11 1.98 23.29
N ASP A 86 30.84 3.27 23.09
CA ASP A 86 29.50 3.87 23.21
C ASP A 86 28.68 3.89 21.89
N LYS A 87 29.16 3.21 20.83
CA LYS A 87 28.51 3.17 19.52
C LYS A 87 27.92 1.81 19.21
N ILE A 88 26.67 1.77 18.71
CA ILE A 88 26.07 0.53 18.19
C ILE A 88 26.86 0.07 16.95
N SER A 89 27.31 -1.16 16.96
CA SER A 89 28.06 -1.78 15.87
C SER A 89 27.23 -2.78 15.09
N ILE A 90 26.30 -3.48 15.72
CA ILE A 90 25.44 -4.51 15.12
C ILE A 90 24.08 -4.52 15.79
N VAL A 91 23.04 -4.68 14.98
CA VAL A 91 21.70 -5.12 15.38
C VAL A 91 21.33 -6.30 14.49
N LYS A 92 21.00 -7.46 15.08
CA LYS A 92 20.74 -8.69 14.32
C LYS A 92 19.73 -9.60 15.03
N GLY A 93 19.12 -10.50 14.25
CA GLY A 93 18.21 -11.55 14.73
C GLY A 93 18.90 -12.90 14.92
N THR A 94 18.08 -13.96 15.06
CA THR A 94 18.51 -15.36 15.19
C THR A 94 18.34 -16.17 13.91
N ARG A 95 17.63 -15.62 12.92
CA ARG A 95 17.33 -16.31 11.67
C ARG A 95 18.51 -16.23 10.71
N GLU A 96 18.93 -17.38 10.20
CA GLU A 96 19.93 -17.47 9.14
C GLU A 96 19.22 -17.69 7.80
N ASP A 97 19.01 -16.62 7.04
CA ASP A 97 18.65 -16.71 5.63
C ASP A 97 19.81 -16.15 4.78
N TYR A 98 20.34 -16.98 3.86
CA TYR A 98 21.43 -16.60 2.92
C TYR A 98 22.75 -16.14 3.56
N GLY A 99 23.03 -16.55 4.81
CA GLY A 99 24.29 -16.23 5.50
C GLY A 99 24.29 -14.90 6.23
N GLU A 100 23.18 -14.19 6.28
CA GLU A 100 22.96 -13.02 7.13
C GLU A 100 22.03 -13.41 8.29
N GLU A 101 22.34 -12.95 9.50
CA GLU A 101 21.51 -13.19 10.69
C GLU A 101 20.38 -12.18 10.74
N GLU A 102 19.29 -12.46 10.01
CA GLU A 102 18.13 -11.59 9.92
C GLU A 102 17.29 -11.60 11.20
N MET A 103 16.60 -10.50 11.43
CA MET A 103 15.63 -10.33 12.51
C MET A 103 14.29 -10.94 12.09
N GLU A 104 13.67 -11.69 12.99
CA GLU A 104 12.32 -12.20 12.76
C GLU A 104 11.31 -11.05 12.70
N GLU A 105 10.37 -11.08 11.72
CA GLU A 105 9.39 -10.02 11.51
C GLU A 105 8.64 -9.63 12.79
N GLU A 106 8.25 -10.62 13.59
CA GLU A 106 7.48 -10.39 14.80
C GLU A 106 8.24 -9.67 15.93
N TYR A 107 9.59 -9.66 15.88
CA TYR A 107 10.45 -9.01 16.88
C TYR A 107 11.07 -7.70 16.40
N THR A 108 10.87 -7.31 15.15
CA THR A 108 11.39 -6.04 14.59
C THR A 108 10.93 -4.82 15.39
N ASP A 109 9.67 -4.83 15.87
CA ASP A 109 9.14 -3.76 16.71
C ASP A 109 9.88 -3.62 18.06
N MET A 110 10.44 -4.72 18.58
CA MET A 110 11.23 -4.72 19.81
C MET A 110 12.57 -4.01 19.59
N ALA A 111 13.22 -4.25 18.43
CA ALA A 111 14.46 -3.53 18.05
C ALA A 111 14.18 -2.04 17.85
N ILE A 112 13.11 -1.69 17.15
CA ILE A 112 12.69 -0.29 16.92
C ILE A 112 12.44 0.41 18.26
N SER A 113 11.70 -0.21 19.18
CA SER A 113 11.45 0.32 20.51
C SER A 113 12.72 0.52 21.32
N PHE A 114 13.64 -0.44 21.29
CA PHE A 114 14.94 -0.33 21.96
C PHE A 114 15.74 0.86 21.41
N LEU A 115 15.88 0.98 20.10
CA LEU A 115 16.63 2.06 19.44
C LEU A 115 16.02 3.44 19.73
N LYS A 116 14.70 3.56 19.70
CA LYS A 116 13.97 4.80 20.06
C LYS A 116 14.21 5.22 21.52
N ARG A 117 14.33 4.25 22.42
CA ARG A 117 14.54 4.51 23.84
C ARG A 117 16.01 4.88 24.14
N ASN A 118 16.94 4.28 23.42
CA ASN A 118 18.38 4.41 23.64
C ASN A 118 19.06 5.36 22.64
N LYS A 119 18.42 6.50 22.33
CA LYS A 119 18.92 7.52 21.39
C LYS A 119 20.26 8.14 21.78
N ASN A 120 20.65 8.03 23.05
CA ASN A 120 21.92 8.48 23.59
C ASN A 120 23.11 7.58 23.21
N ILE A 121 22.85 6.36 22.74
CA ILE A 121 23.90 5.47 22.21
C ILE A 121 24.18 5.92 20.77
N GLU A 122 25.45 6.21 20.46
CA GLU A 122 25.86 6.60 19.10
C GLU A 122 25.48 5.52 18.07
N GLY A 123 24.95 5.91 16.92
CA GLY A 123 24.50 4.99 15.86
C GLY A 123 23.05 4.53 16.02
N SER A 124 22.37 4.85 17.12
CA SER A 124 20.97 4.44 17.31
C SER A 124 20.03 4.94 16.19
N LYS A 125 20.29 6.11 15.65
CA LYS A 125 19.46 6.71 14.60
C LYS A 125 19.61 5.94 13.28
N GLU A 126 20.84 5.64 12.89
CA GLU A 126 21.15 4.91 11.65
C GLU A 126 20.55 3.50 11.68
N TRP A 127 20.69 2.80 12.79
CA TRP A 127 20.11 1.47 12.96
C TRP A 127 18.58 1.49 13.07
N LEU A 128 17.99 2.57 13.58
CA LEU A 128 16.56 2.76 13.59
C LEU A 128 15.99 2.89 12.16
N GLU A 129 16.66 3.66 11.30
CA GLU A 129 16.27 3.81 9.89
C GLU A 129 16.29 2.45 9.17
N ILE A 130 17.34 1.63 9.38
CA ILE A 130 17.45 0.26 8.84
C ILE A 130 16.29 -0.62 9.35
N ALA A 131 16.05 -0.66 10.66
CA ALA A 131 14.99 -1.50 11.23
C ALA A 131 13.58 -1.09 10.79
N GLU A 132 13.34 0.20 10.57
CA GLU A 132 12.05 0.69 10.03
C GLU A 132 11.90 0.33 8.55
N GLU A 133 12.99 0.30 7.78
CA GLU A 133 13.00 -0.16 6.38
C GLU A 133 12.72 -1.66 6.29
N ASP A 134 13.36 -2.49 7.10
CA ASP A 134 13.13 -3.94 7.19
C ASP A 134 11.66 -4.24 7.49
N LYS A 135 11.08 -3.55 8.48
CA LYS A 135 9.65 -3.68 8.79
C LYS A 135 8.76 -3.38 7.59
N TYR A 136 9.09 -2.35 6.82
CA TYR A 136 8.35 -2.00 5.60
C TYR A 136 8.47 -3.09 4.54
N LEU A 137 9.66 -3.65 4.34
CA LEU A 137 9.92 -4.73 3.37
C LEU A 137 9.13 -6.00 3.75
N TYR A 138 9.11 -6.40 5.02
CA TYR A 138 8.32 -7.55 5.48
C TYR A 138 6.82 -7.35 5.23
N ALA A 139 6.28 -6.18 5.58
CA ALA A 139 4.88 -5.86 5.31
C ALA A 139 4.54 -5.89 3.82
N ARG A 140 5.47 -5.46 2.96
CA ARG A 140 5.34 -5.52 1.51
C ARG A 140 5.39 -6.96 1.00
N LYS A 141 6.34 -7.77 1.49
CA LYS A 141 6.47 -9.20 1.12
C LYS A 141 5.19 -9.94 1.45
N ARG A 142 4.67 -9.81 2.69
CA ARG A 142 3.42 -10.44 3.11
C ARG A 142 2.24 -10.07 2.21
N LYS A 143 2.10 -8.79 1.83
CA LYS A 143 1.05 -8.36 0.89
C LYS A 143 1.18 -9.01 -0.48
N ILE A 144 2.42 -9.21 -0.96
CA ILE A 144 2.69 -9.91 -2.22
C ILE A 144 2.28 -11.38 -2.10
N ASP A 145 2.65 -12.06 -1.02
CA ASP A 145 2.33 -13.47 -0.79
C ASP A 145 0.81 -13.67 -0.68
N GLU A 146 0.11 -12.85 0.09
CA GLU A 146 -1.37 -12.84 0.17
C GLU A 146 -2.03 -12.61 -1.20
N CYS A 147 -1.45 -11.73 -2.04
CA CYS A 147 -1.92 -11.50 -3.39
C CYS A 147 -1.73 -12.74 -4.28
N ASN A 148 -0.56 -13.39 -4.21
CA ASN A 148 -0.25 -14.59 -4.97
C ASN A 148 -1.13 -15.77 -4.56
N GLU A 149 -1.41 -15.95 -3.29
CA GLU A 149 -2.35 -16.97 -2.79
C GLU A 149 -3.76 -16.75 -3.35
N ARG A 150 -4.27 -15.50 -3.31
CA ARG A 150 -5.57 -15.16 -3.89
C ARG A 150 -5.63 -15.42 -5.39
N LEU A 151 -4.57 -15.08 -6.14
CA LEU A 151 -4.48 -15.33 -7.58
C LEU A 151 -4.50 -16.83 -7.90
N THR A 152 -3.76 -17.63 -7.13
CA THR A 152 -3.72 -19.08 -7.29
C THR A 152 -5.10 -19.68 -7.06
N GLU A 153 -5.80 -19.23 -6.02
CA GLU A 153 -7.16 -19.69 -5.72
C GLU A 153 -8.17 -19.24 -6.80
N CYS A 154 -8.07 -18.00 -7.29
CA CYS A 154 -8.91 -17.53 -8.40
C CYS A 154 -8.67 -18.36 -9.66
N ALA A 155 -7.41 -18.62 -10.04
CA ALA A 155 -7.06 -19.46 -11.16
C ALA A 155 -7.65 -20.87 -11.04
N ARG A 156 -7.53 -21.50 -9.87
CA ARG A 156 -8.12 -22.80 -9.55
C ARG A 156 -9.64 -22.80 -9.71
N LYS A 157 -10.33 -21.81 -9.16
CA LYS A 157 -11.78 -21.67 -9.27
C LYS A 157 -12.24 -21.53 -10.72
N ILE A 158 -11.51 -20.74 -11.55
CA ILE A 158 -11.80 -20.54 -12.96
C ILE A 158 -11.63 -21.87 -13.72
N ASP A 159 -10.56 -22.61 -13.46
CA ASP A 159 -10.27 -23.88 -14.14
C ASP A 159 -11.29 -24.96 -13.81
N ASN A 160 -11.76 -25.01 -12.57
CA ASN A 160 -12.76 -25.97 -12.10
C ASN A 160 -14.20 -25.56 -12.41
N GLY A 161 -14.45 -24.36 -12.97
CA GLY A 161 -15.80 -23.85 -13.18
C GLY A 161 -16.53 -23.45 -11.89
N GLU A 162 -15.80 -23.24 -10.80
CA GLU A 162 -16.32 -22.84 -9.49
C GLU A 162 -16.42 -21.32 -9.34
N PHE A 163 -15.75 -20.54 -10.22
CA PHE A 163 -15.74 -19.08 -10.19
C PHE A 163 -17.10 -18.52 -10.65
N LYS A 164 -17.70 -17.65 -9.85
CA LYS A 164 -19.04 -17.12 -10.07
C LYS A 164 -19.05 -15.60 -10.23
N ALA A 165 -20.17 -15.06 -10.73
CA ALA A 165 -20.37 -13.62 -10.87
C ALA A 165 -20.19 -12.83 -9.55
N GLU A 166 -20.49 -13.43 -8.41
CA GLU A 166 -20.30 -12.87 -7.07
C GLU A 166 -18.82 -12.75 -6.66
N ASP A 167 -17.92 -13.52 -7.26
CA ASP A 167 -16.47 -13.45 -7.03
C ASP A 167 -15.80 -12.28 -7.79
N VAL A 168 -16.46 -11.77 -8.85
CA VAL A 168 -15.91 -10.77 -9.79
C VAL A 168 -15.46 -9.46 -9.11
N PRO A 169 -16.22 -8.83 -8.19
CA PRO A 169 -15.82 -7.55 -7.60
C PRO A 169 -14.50 -7.61 -6.83
N ALA A 170 -14.23 -8.73 -6.15
CA ALA A 170 -12.96 -8.94 -5.47
C ALA A 170 -11.82 -9.27 -6.45
N PHE A 171 -12.12 -10.05 -7.47
CA PHE A 171 -11.18 -10.51 -8.49
C PHE A 171 -10.67 -9.38 -9.39
N ILE A 172 -11.49 -8.41 -9.79
CA ILE A 172 -11.08 -7.31 -10.67
C ILE A 172 -9.85 -6.57 -10.13
N LYS A 173 -9.78 -6.38 -8.81
CA LYS A 173 -8.61 -5.74 -8.17
C LYS A 173 -7.32 -6.52 -8.34
N ASP A 174 -7.43 -7.83 -8.47
CA ASP A 174 -6.29 -8.75 -8.61
C ASP A 174 -6.04 -9.16 -10.07
N LEU A 175 -6.92 -8.79 -11.02
CA LEU A 175 -6.83 -9.18 -12.43
C LEU A 175 -5.59 -8.64 -13.14
N GLY A 176 -5.16 -7.42 -12.80
CA GLY A 176 -4.05 -6.75 -13.47
C GLY A 176 -3.30 -5.80 -12.56
N PHE A 177 -2.27 -5.17 -13.11
CA PHE A 177 -1.45 -4.16 -12.45
C PHE A 177 -0.87 -3.15 -13.46
N LEU A 178 -0.44 -1.99 -12.96
CA LEU A 178 0.22 -0.99 -13.78
C LEU A 178 1.70 -1.35 -13.97
N LYS A 179 2.13 -1.47 -15.25
CA LYS A 179 3.53 -1.64 -15.64
C LYS A 179 3.91 -0.50 -16.57
N ASN A 180 4.81 0.36 -16.14
CA ASN A 180 5.25 1.56 -16.89
C ASN A 180 4.06 2.47 -17.32
N GLY A 181 3.06 2.60 -16.45
CA GLY A 181 1.86 3.40 -16.72
C GLY A 181 0.78 2.72 -17.56
N ASN A 182 1.01 1.50 -18.05
CA ASN A 182 0.02 0.70 -18.78
C ASN A 182 -0.53 -0.40 -17.87
N TRP A 183 -1.84 -0.61 -17.93
CA TRP A 183 -2.47 -1.71 -17.22
C TRP A 183 -2.27 -3.02 -17.98
N VAL A 184 -1.79 -4.05 -17.28
CA VAL A 184 -1.53 -5.38 -17.86
C VAL A 184 -2.19 -6.45 -17.00
N VAL A 185 -2.68 -7.51 -17.67
CA VAL A 185 -3.19 -8.70 -16.95
C VAL A 185 -2.04 -9.40 -16.26
N LYS A 186 -2.29 -9.95 -15.07
CA LYS A 186 -1.29 -10.76 -14.36
C LYS A 186 -1.01 -12.04 -15.15
N PRO A 187 0.28 -12.42 -15.31
CA PRO A 187 0.68 -13.55 -16.18
C PRO A 187 -0.06 -14.86 -15.84
N GLU A 188 -0.34 -15.09 -14.56
CA GLU A 188 -1.03 -16.30 -14.08
C GLU A 188 -2.46 -16.43 -14.61
N LEU A 189 -3.04 -15.33 -15.12
CA LEU A 189 -4.41 -15.26 -15.62
C LEU A 189 -4.49 -15.12 -17.14
N GLU A 190 -3.37 -14.87 -17.86
CA GLU A 190 -3.38 -14.64 -19.31
C GLU A 190 -4.00 -15.80 -20.10
N GLU A 191 -3.64 -17.05 -19.77
CA GLU A 191 -4.17 -18.23 -20.44
C GLU A 191 -5.66 -18.47 -20.19
N ARG A 192 -6.24 -17.80 -19.20
CA ARG A 192 -7.64 -17.92 -18.77
C ARG A 192 -8.53 -16.79 -19.25
N LEU A 193 -7.98 -15.83 -20.01
CA LEU A 193 -8.71 -14.62 -20.40
C LEU A 193 -10.02 -14.90 -21.11
N TYR A 194 -10.09 -15.94 -21.95
CA TYR A 194 -11.34 -16.30 -22.66
C TYR A 194 -12.44 -16.78 -21.69
N LYS A 195 -12.08 -17.56 -20.66
CA LYS A 195 -13.03 -17.97 -19.61
C LYS A 195 -13.46 -16.78 -18.76
N ILE A 196 -12.50 -15.91 -18.41
CA ILE A 196 -12.73 -14.70 -17.65
C ILE A 196 -13.70 -13.78 -18.40
N LYS A 197 -13.53 -13.57 -19.70
CA LYS A 197 -14.46 -12.75 -20.51
C LYS A 197 -15.88 -13.26 -20.45
N GLY A 198 -16.11 -14.57 -20.57
CA GLY A 198 -17.43 -15.18 -20.46
C GLY A 198 -18.08 -14.91 -19.09
N ILE A 199 -17.32 -15.09 -18.00
CA ILE A 199 -17.80 -14.83 -16.64
C ILE A 199 -18.13 -13.33 -16.43
N LEU A 200 -17.27 -12.44 -16.94
CA LEU A 200 -17.48 -11.00 -16.87
C LEU A 200 -18.69 -10.56 -17.71
N ALA A 201 -18.87 -11.15 -18.90
CA ALA A 201 -20.03 -10.89 -19.78
C ALA A 201 -21.35 -11.24 -19.08
N GLU A 202 -21.39 -12.36 -18.36
CA GLU A 202 -22.54 -12.74 -17.54
C GLU A 202 -22.76 -11.74 -16.38
N HIS A 203 -21.71 -11.39 -15.65
CA HIS A 203 -21.77 -10.43 -14.53
C HIS A 203 -22.28 -9.05 -14.97
N TYR A 204 -21.71 -8.49 -16.04
CA TYR A 204 -22.06 -7.16 -16.54
C TYR A 204 -23.27 -7.17 -17.48
N LYS A 205 -23.85 -8.33 -17.79
CA LYS A 205 -25.01 -8.51 -18.70
C LYS A 205 -24.76 -7.85 -20.06
N CYS A 206 -23.68 -8.26 -20.71
CA CYS A 206 -23.28 -7.78 -22.04
C CYS A 206 -22.60 -8.91 -22.83
N SER A 207 -22.23 -8.64 -24.10
CA SER A 207 -21.43 -9.59 -24.88
C SER A 207 -19.93 -9.50 -24.50
N GLU A 208 -19.16 -10.54 -24.82
CA GLU A 208 -17.72 -10.57 -24.58
C GLU A 208 -16.97 -9.48 -25.36
N GLU A 209 -17.48 -9.11 -26.54
CA GLU A 209 -16.92 -8.05 -27.40
C GLU A 209 -17.11 -6.66 -26.79
N GLU A 210 -18.12 -6.49 -25.95
CA GLU A 210 -18.35 -5.22 -25.24
C GLU A 210 -17.46 -5.04 -24.00
N ILE A 211 -16.57 -6.00 -23.70
CA ILE A 211 -15.62 -5.94 -22.58
C ILE A 211 -14.21 -5.76 -23.13
N ALA A 212 -13.56 -4.65 -22.77
CA ALA A 212 -12.14 -4.45 -22.95
C ALA A 212 -11.40 -4.87 -21.68
N ILE A 213 -10.43 -5.79 -21.81
CA ILE A 213 -9.51 -6.15 -20.74
C ILE A 213 -8.16 -5.51 -21.05
N GLY A 214 -7.74 -4.59 -20.19
CA GLY A 214 -6.55 -3.78 -20.37
C GLY A 214 -6.85 -2.32 -20.71
N ASP A 215 -5.79 -1.56 -20.92
CA ASP A 215 -5.89 -0.13 -21.27
C ASP A 215 -6.42 0.05 -22.68
N VAL A 216 -7.30 1.04 -22.86
CA VAL A 216 -7.82 1.43 -24.16
C VAL A 216 -7.43 2.87 -24.48
N ASN A 217 -6.67 3.05 -25.55
CA ASN A 217 -6.30 4.37 -26.05
C ASN A 217 -7.02 4.68 -27.36
N PHE A 218 -7.89 5.67 -27.35
CA PHE A 218 -8.64 6.10 -28.53
C PHE A 218 -7.92 7.18 -29.36
N ALA A 219 -6.75 7.68 -28.92
CA ALA A 219 -5.99 8.67 -29.67
C ALA A 219 -5.58 8.12 -31.05
N GLY A 220 -5.80 8.91 -32.09
CA GLY A 220 -5.48 8.53 -33.46
C GLY A 220 -6.39 7.48 -34.09
N THR A 221 -7.40 6.96 -33.38
CA THR A 221 -8.41 6.07 -33.98
C THR A 221 -9.42 6.87 -34.82
N GLN A 222 -10.08 6.21 -35.77
CA GLN A 222 -11.18 6.81 -36.56
C GLN A 222 -12.56 6.58 -35.91
N LEU A 223 -12.58 5.99 -34.72
CA LEU A 223 -13.83 5.76 -34.01
C LEU A 223 -14.42 7.08 -33.52
N THR A 224 -15.72 7.25 -33.70
CA THR A 224 -16.50 8.39 -33.18
C THR A 224 -17.33 8.04 -31.96
N ARG A 225 -17.43 6.73 -31.67
CA ARG A 225 -18.19 6.15 -30.57
C ARG A 225 -17.43 5.02 -29.92
N VAL A 226 -17.55 4.89 -28.59
CA VAL A 226 -16.95 3.79 -27.80
C VAL A 226 -17.72 2.49 -28.08
N PRO A 227 -17.04 1.40 -28.47
CA PRO A 227 -17.70 0.11 -28.74
C PRO A 227 -17.91 -0.72 -27.47
N TYR A 228 -17.34 -0.32 -26.35
CA TYR A 228 -17.35 -1.10 -25.11
C TYR A 228 -18.43 -0.62 -24.13
N LYS A 229 -18.96 -1.58 -23.35
CA LYS A 229 -19.78 -1.32 -22.16
C LYS A 229 -18.94 -1.23 -20.90
N VAL A 230 -17.85 -2.04 -20.84
CA VAL A 230 -16.94 -2.12 -19.71
C VAL A 230 -15.50 -2.07 -20.18
N ILE A 231 -14.67 -1.26 -19.52
CA ILE A 231 -13.21 -1.22 -19.70
C ILE A 231 -12.58 -1.55 -18.35
N LEU A 232 -11.85 -2.68 -18.24
CA LEU A 232 -11.21 -3.14 -17.00
C LEU A 232 -9.81 -2.57 -16.78
N GLY A 233 -9.33 -1.71 -17.66
CA GLY A 233 -8.09 -0.95 -17.52
C GLY A 233 -8.35 0.54 -17.56
N ASN A 234 -7.32 1.31 -17.96
CA ASN A 234 -7.43 2.75 -18.14
C ASN A 234 -8.07 3.07 -19.50
N ALA A 235 -8.75 4.21 -19.58
CA ALA A 235 -9.37 4.70 -20.81
C ALA A 235 -8.88 6.11 -21.16
N TYR A 236 -8.29 6.28 -22.36
CA TYR A 236 -7.73 7.54 -22.82
C TYR A 236 -8.49 8.06 -24.03
N PHE A 237 -9.22 9.18 -23.85
CA PHE A 237 -10.05 9.82 -24.87
C PHE A 237 -9.41 11.09 -25.47
N GLY A 238 -8.26 11.51 -24.95
CA GLY A 238 -7.57 12.69 -25.41
C GLY A 238 -7.15 12.61 -26.89
N HIS A 239 -7.31 13.70 -27.62
CA HIS A 239 -6.95 13.78 -29.05
C HIS A 239 -7.59 12.70 -29.94
N SER A 240 -8.72 12.12 -29.54
CA SER A 240 -9.49 11.14 -30.29
C SER A 240 -10.60 11.82 -31.10
N GLN A 241 -11.24 11.03 -31.99
CA GLN A 241 -12.46 11.44 -32.68
C GLN A 241 -13.74 11.03 -31.94
N ILE A 242 -13.61 10.45 -30.72
CA ILE A 242 -14.76 10.02 -29.91
C ILE A 242 -15.57 11.25 -29.48
N GLU A 243 -16.82 11.28 -29.85
CA GLU A 243 -17.82 12.29 -29.45
C GLU A 243 -18.90 11.68 -28.53
N ASP A 244 -19.13 10.36 -28.67
CA ASP A 244 -20.17 9.60 -27.97
C ASP A 244 -19.55 8.41 -27.21
N LEU A 245 -19.76 8.35 -25.90
CA LEU A 245 -19.34 7.21 -25.07
C LEU A 245 -20.18 5.94 -25.28
N GLY A 246 -21.25 6.02 -26.07
CA GLY A 246 -22.07 4.87 -26.46
C GLY A 246 -22.76 4.20 -25.28
N GLN A 247 -22.46 2.93 -25.09
CA GLN A 247 -22.99 2.13 -23.99
C GLN A 247 -22.02 1.99 -22.80
N LEU A 248 -20.91 2.75 -22.81
CA LEU A 248 -19.90 2.68 -21.75
C LEU A 248 -20.51 3.03 -20.39
N GLU A 249 -20.49 2.09 -19.47
CA GLU A 249 -21.01 2.22 -18.12
C GLU A 249 -19.90 2.23 -17.06
N ILE A 250 -18.81 1.49 -17.30
CA ILE A 250 -17.79 1.23 -16.29
C ILE A 250 -16.39 1.36 -16.88
N ILE A 251 -15.52 2.08 -16.18
CA ILE A 251 -14.06 2.09 -16.35
C ILE A 251 -13.46 1.74 -15.00
N GLU A 252 -12.81 0.58 -14.85
CA GLU A 252 -12.24 0.14 -13.58
C GLU A 252 -10.90 0.83 -13.26
N GLY A 253 -10.18 1.30 -14.26
CA GLY A 253 -8.94 2.08 -14.13
C GLY A 253 -9.18 3.59 -14.15
N ASP A 254 -8.13 4.32 -14.57
CA ASP A 254 -8.18 5.77 -14.76
C ASP A 254 -8.92 6.13 -16.05
N ALA A 255 -9.61 7.27 -16.05
CA ALA A 255 -10.23 7.83 -17.23
C ALA A 255 -9.65 9.23 -17.56
N SER A 256 -9.12 9.40 -18.76
CA SER A 256 -8.60 10.68 -19.23
C SER A 256 -9.41 11.24 -20.40
N PHE A 257 -10.12 12.34 -20.12
CA PHE A 257 -10.86 13.13 -21.10
C PHE A 257 -10.13 14.43 -21.48
N ILE A 258 -8.83 14.55 -21.19
CA ILE A 258 -8.04 15.76 -21.44
C ILE A 258 -8.10 16.10 -22.93
N CYS A 259 -8.54 17.32 -23.25
CA CYS A 259 -8.68 17.79 -24.64
C CYS A 259 -9.52 16.86 -25.51
N SER A 260 -10.49 16.14 -24.96
CA SER A 260 -11.39 15.25 -25.71
C SER A 260 -12.55 16.01 -26.38
N LYS A 261 -13.12 15.41 -27.41
CA LYS A 261 -14.34 15.89 -28.09
C LYS A 261 -15.64 15.42 -27.43
N VAL A 262 -15.54 14.54 -26.43
CA VAL A 262 -16.70 14.03 -25.69
C VAL A 262 -17.42 15.19 -25.02
N LYS A 263 -18.74 15.28 -25.24
CA LYS A 263 -19.58 16.35 -24.69
C LYS A 263 -20.43 15.91 -23.53
N GLN A 264 -20.77 14.62 -23.46
CA GLN A 264 -21.67 14.05 -22.44
C GLN A 264 -21.11 12.72 -21.96
N ALA A 265 -21.22 12.47 -20.65
CA ALA A 265 -20.82 11.21 -20.05
C ALA A 265 -21.82 10.07 -20.30
N ASN A 266 -23.02 10.37 -20.85
CA ASN A 266 -24.08 9.43 -21.24
C ASN A 266 -24.41 8.42 -20.13
N LYS A 267 -24.05 7.13 -20.34
CA LYS A 267 -24.34 6.01 -19.44
C LYS A 267 -23.21 5.70 -18.45
N LEU A 268 -22.10 6.44 -18.53
CA LEU A 268 -20.96 6.21 -17.64
C LEU A 268 -21.36 6.43 -16.18
N ARG A 269 -21.25 5.38 -15.37
CA ARG A 269 -21.68 5.36 -13.96
C ARG A 269 -20.51 5.28 -13.00
N TYR A 270 -19.42 4.64 -13.40
CA TYR A 270 -18.31 4.34 -12.51
C TYR A 270 -16.95 4.54 -13.18
N ILE A 271 -16.03 5.19 -12.47
CA ILE A 271 -14.59 5.26 -12.77
C ILE A 271 -13.87 4.82 -11.51
N GLY A 272 -13.11 3.71 -11.57
CA GLY A 272 -12.44 3.11 -10.42
C GLY A 272 -11.17 3.85 -9.99
N GLY A 273 -10.45 4.43 -10.94
CA GLY A 273 -9.23 5.21 -10.73
C GLY A 273 -9.46 6.72 -10.73
N ASP A 274 -8.45 7.47 -11.19
CA ASP A 274 -8.51 8.92 -11.35
C ASP A 274 -9.31 9.31 -12.58
N ALA A 275 -10.08 10.39 -12.49
CA ALA A 275 -10.82 10.98 -13.59
C ALA A 275 -10.27 12.37 -13.96
N LYS A 276 -9.76 12.52 -15.18
CA LYS A 276 -9.15 13.75 -15.69
C LYS A 276 -10.06 14.37 -16.76
N PHE A 277 -10.76 15.44 -16.39
CA PHE A 277 -11.65 16.21 -17.27
C PHE A 277 -11.02 17.54 -17.70
N ASP A 278 -9.72 17.73 -17.44
CA ASP A 278 -9.04 18.99 -17.72
C ASP A 278 -9.17 19.37 -19.20
N SER A 279 -9.57 20.63 -19.45
CA SER A 279 -9.79 21.16 -20.79
C SER A 279 -10.73 20.32 -21.67
N SER A 280 -11.62 19.50 -21.07
CA SER A 280 -12.60 18.68 -21.80
C SER A 280 -13.81 19.51 -22.24
N GLN A 281 -14.56 19.01 -23.23
CA GLN A 281 -15.82 19.59 -23.70
C GLN A 281 -17.03 19.08 -22.94
N ILE A 282 -16.88 18.14 -21.97
CA ILE A 282 -17.97 17.59 -21.19
C ILE A 282 -18.61 18.70 -20.35
N GLU A 283 -19.92 18.87 -20.49
CA GLU A 283 -20.70 19.88 -19.75
C GLU A 283 -21.40 19.30 -18.52
N GLU A 284 -21.80 18.03 -18.58
CA GLU A 284 -22.58 17.34 -17.54
C GLU A 284 -22.14 15.89 -17.37
N LEU A 285 -22.10 15.41 -16.13
CA LEU A 285 -21.73 14.03 -15.80
C LEU A 285 -22.96 13.11 -15.61
N GLU A 286 -24.15 13.65 -15.70
CA GLU A 286 -25.50 13.04 -15.59
C GLU A 286 -25.60 11.75 -14.77
N GLN A 287 -25.10 10.61 -15.32
CA GLN A 287 -25.25 9.29 -14.72
C GLN A 287 -24.05 8.83 -13.90
N LEU A 288 -22.94 9.60 -13.90
CA LEU A 288 -21.75 9.22 -13.17
C LEU A 288 -22.02 9.27 -11.65
N GLU A 289 -21.92 8.13 -10.98
CA GLU A 289 -22.26 7.94 -9.56
C GLU A 289 -21.02 8.02 -8.66
N SER A 290 -19.87 7.50 -9.14
CA SER A 290 -18.67 7.41 -8.31
C SER A 290 -17.37 7.48 -9.12
N ILE A 291 -16.36 8.16 -8.52
CA ILE A 291 -14.96 8.17 -8.93
C ILE A 291 -14.15 7.62 -7.76
N GLY A 292 -13.45 6.49 -7.95
CA GLY A 292 -12.68 5.84 -6.88
C GLY A 292 -11.40 6.57 -6.50
N GLY A 293 -10.74 7.22 -7.47
CA GLY A 293 -9.55 8.06 -7.29
C GLY A 293 -9.86 9.54 -7.18
N SER A 294 -8.94 10.37 -7.68
CA SER A 294 -9.05 11.83 -7.71
C SER A 294 -9.79 12.32 -8.97
N ALA A 295 -10.44 13.47 -8.88
CA ALA A 295 -11.15 14.10 -9.99
C ALA A 295 -10.59 15.49 -10.31
N TYR A 296 -10.19 15.71 -11.56
CA TYR A 296 -9.58 16.93 -12.04
C TYR A 296 -10.46 17.58 -13.11
N PHE A 297 -10.93 18.80 -12.84
CA PHE A 297 -11.83 19.55 -13.71
C PHE A 297 -11.25 20.91 -14.14
N ASN A 298 -9.93 21.07 -14.09
CA ASN A 298 -9.31 22.36 -14.38
C ASN A 298 -9.59 22.80 -15.83
N TYR A 299 -10.06 24.02 -15.99
CA TYR A 299 -10.40 24.57 -17.32
C TYR A 299 -11.41 23.72 -18.12
N SER A 300 -12.17 22.85 -17.48
CA SER A 300 -13.20 22.04 -18.14
C SER A 300 -14.47 22.86 -18.41
N ASN A 301 -15.37 22.29 -19.23
CA ASN A 301 -16.70 22.88 -19.44
C ASN A 301 -17.76 22.35 -18.48
N VAL A 302 -17.39 21.53 -17.49
CA VAL A 302 -18.35 20.90 -16.58
C VAL A 302 -19.06 21.94 -15.73
N LYS A 303 -20.38 21.95 -15.82
CA LYS A 303 -21.28 22.84 -15.09
C LYS A 303 -22.04 22.14 -13.96
N ARG A 304 -22.36 20.84 -14.15
CA ARG A 304 -23.15 20.02 -13.23
C ARG A 304 -22.56 18.64 -13.07
N LEU A 305 -22.47 18.16 -11.84
CA LEU A 305 -21.95 16.83 -11.51
C LEU A 305 -23.04 15.74 -11.55
N GLY A 306 -24.33 16.13 -11.69
CA GLY A 306 -25.44 15.19 -11.79
C GLY A 306 -25.57 14.26 -10.58
N LYS A 307 -25.48 12.95 -10.81
CA LYS A 307 -25.61 11.90 -9.79
C LYS A 307 -24.31 11.56 -9.05
N LEU A 308 -23.22 12.30 -9.28
CA LEU A 308 -21.94 11.99 -8.65
C LEU A 308 -22.06 12.17 -7.13
N GLU A 309 -22.02 11.04 -6.40
CA GLU A 309 -22.15 11.03 -4.94
C GLU A 309 -20.78 11.05 -4.23
N ARG A 310 -19.74 10.47 -4.88
CA ARG A 310 -18.44 10.24 -4.23
C ARG A 310 -17.25 10.44 -5.16
N ILE A 311 -16.23 11.11 -4.61
CA ILE A 311 -14.85 11.15 -5.15
C ILE A 311 -13.94 10.58 -4.05
N GLY A 312 -13.23 9.46 -4.32
CA GLY A 312 -12.42 8.78 -3.31
C GLY A 312 -11.12 9.49 -2.96
N GLY A 313 -10.53 10.22 -3.93
CA GLY A 313 -9.30 11.01 -3.78
C GLY A 313 -9.57 12.51 -3.65
N HIS A 314 -8.68 13.31 -4.26
CA HIS A 314 -8.79 14.78 -4.31
C HIS A 314 -9.77 15.24 -5.38
N ALA A 315 -10.34 16.44 -5.23
CA ALA A 315 -11.16 17.08 -6.24
C ALA A 315 -10.65 18.49 -6.56
N ASN A 316 -10.39 18.77 -7.84
CA ASN A 316 -9.93 20.08 -8.28
C ASN A 316 -10.87 20.67 -9.35
N PHE A 317 -11.61 21.72 -8.99
CA PHE A 317 -12.53 22.45 -9.86
C PHE A 317 -12.00 23.83 -10.26
N SER A 318 -10.68 24.05 -10.22
CA SER A 318 -10.10 25.35 -10.54
C SER A 318 -10.42 25.76 -11.99
N PHE A 319 -10.86 27.02 -12.16
CA PHE A 319 -11.19 27.58 -13.47
C PHE A 319 -12.25 26.80 -14.26
N SER A 320 -13.10 26.03 -13.59
CA SER A 320 -14.26 25.38 -14.19
C SER A 320 -15.53 26.21 -13.97
N PRO A 321 -16.52 26.16 -14.91
CA PRO A 321 -17.75 26.91 -14.78
C PRO A 321 -18.79 26.19 -13.89
N ILE A 322 -18.33 25.43 -12.88
CA ILE A 322 -19.20 24.62 -12.03
C ILE A 322 -20.27 25.49 -11.32
N GLU A 323 -21.52 25.12 -11.48
CA GLU A 323 -22.67 25.82 -10.89
C GLU A 323 -23.37 24.98 -9.81
N ASP A 324 -23.30 23.65 -9.96
CA ASP A 324 -24.01 22.70 -9.11
C ASP A 324 -23.18 21.42 -8.88
N LEU A 325 -22.96 21.08 -7.63
CA LEU A 325 -22.31 19.82 -7.23
C LEU A 325 -23.25 18.62 -7.25
N GLY A 326 -24.53 18.81 -7.60
CA GLY A 326 -25.51 17.74 -7.70
C GLY A 326 -25.67 16.94 -6.40
N GLU A 327 -25.50 15.63 -6.49
CA GLU A 327 -25.64 14.70 -5.37
C GLU A 327 -24.34 14.45 -4.61
N LEU A 328 -23.26 15.21 -4.86
CA LEU A 328 -21.93 14.98 -4.26
C LEU A 328 -21.96 15.15 -2.74
N ARG A 329 -21.71 14.02 -2.02
CA ARG A 329 -21.71 13.93 -0.56
C ARG A 329 -20.31 13.86 0.03
N SER A 330 -19.37 13.21 -0.65
CA SER A 330 -18.05 12.98 -0.07
C SER A 330 -16.91 13.12 -1.06
N ILE A 331 -15.81 13.73 -0.56
CA ILE A 331 -14.51 13.82 -1.21
C ILE A 331 -13.49 13.27 -0.21
N GLY A 332 -12.81 12.16 -0.53
CA GLY A 332 -11.90 11.47 0.39
C GLY A 332 -10.59 12.22 0.67
N GLY A 333 -10.15 13.06 -0.26
CA GLY A 333 -8.97 13.93 -0.12
C GLY A 333 -9.31 15.40 0.07
N SER A 334 -8.41 16.29 -0.36
CA SER A 334 -8.65 17.74 -0.37
C SER A 334 -9.48 18.16 -1.58
N ALA A 335 -10.23 19.26 -1.45
CA ALA A 335 -10.99 19.84 -2.53
C ALA A 335 -10.63 21.31 -2.77
N VAL A 336 -10.51 21.70 -4.04
CA VAL A 336 -10.39 23.10 -4.47
C VAL A 336 -11.62 23.44 -5.31
N LEU A 337 -12.47 24.31 -4.79
CA LEU A 337 -13.64 24.84 -5.45
C LEU A 337 -13.34 26.28 -5.88
N CYS A 338 -13.42 26.55 -7.17
CA CYS A 338 -13.14 27.87 -7.70
C CYS A 338 -14.23 28.23 -8.71
N GLY A 339 -15.02 29.26 -8.40
CA GLY A 339 -15.99 29.77 -9.34
C GLY A 339 -17.04 30.70 -8.69
N PRO A 340 -17.31 31.84 -9.33
CA PRO A 340 -18.31 32.81 -8.82
C PRO A 340 -19.76 32.31 -8.98
N LYS A 341 -19.96 31.18 -9.65
CA LYS A 341 -21.29 30.65 -9.98
C LYS A 341 -21.75 29.50 -9.07
N LEU A 342 -20.88 28.96 -8.21
CA LEU A 342 -21.25 27.87 -7.32
C LEU A 342 -22.32 28.33 -6.33
N LYS A 343 -23.54 27.80 -6.51
CA LYS A 343 -24.72 28.26 -5.78
C LYS A 343 -24.91 27.58 -4.44
N CYS A 344 -24.39 26.36 -4.28
CA CYS A 344 -24.72 25.56 -3.10
C CYS A 344 -23.72 24.40 -2.86
N LEU A 345 -23.32 24.21 -1.58
CA LEU A 345 -22.62 23.05 -1.07
C LEU A 345 -23.54 22.12 -0.27
N LYS A 346 -24.86 22.21 -0.50
CA LYS A 346 -25.88 21.67 0.40
C LYS A 346 -25.74 20.17 0.69
N ASN A 347 -25.29 19.40 -0.29
CA ASN A 347 -25.20 17.94 -0.17
C ASN A 347 -23.82 17.46 0.26
N LEU A 348 -22.78 18.33 0.22
CA LEU A 348 -21.42 17.95 0.56
C LEU A 348 -21.27 17.82 2.09
N GLU A 349 -21.18 16.59 2.57
CA GLU A 349 -21.16 16.23 4.00
C GLU A 349 -19.73 16.04 4.51
N ASN A 350 -18.81 15.55 3.66
CA ASN A 350 -17.46 15.18 4.08
C ASN A 350 -16.39 15.56 3.06
N VAL A 351 -15.30 16.18 3.55
CA VAL A 351 -14.04 16.40 2.82
C VAL A 351 -12.91 15.92 3.73
N GLY A 352 -12.21 14.84 3.32
CA GLY A 352 -11.21 14.18 4.15
C GLY A 352 -9.92 14.99 4.36
N GLY A 353 -9.70 16.03 3.54
CA GLY A 353 -8.57 16.95 3.64
C GLY A 353 -9.00 18.42 3.75
N THR A 354 -8.22 19.29 3.13
CA THR A 354 -8.50 20.75 3.13
C THR A 354 -9.54 21.09 2.06
N LEU A 355 -10.53 21.92 2.42
CA LEU A 355 -11.46 22.54 1.49
C LEU A 355 -11.00 23.98 1.20
N GLY A 356 -10.51 24.22 0.00
CA GLY A 356 -10.21 25.56 -0.50
C GLY A 356 -11.37 26.11 -1.34
N ILE A 357 -11.92 27.28 -0.97
CA ILE A 357 -12.92 27.99 -1.80
C ILE A 357 -12.28 29.27 -2.27
N ILE A 358 -12.12 29.41 -3.59
CA ILE A 358 -11.52 30.58 -4.23
C ILE A 358 -12.64 31.31 -4.96
N ASN A 359 -13.02 32.47 -4.44
CA ASN A 359 -13.97 33.38 -5.07
C ASN A 359 -13.18 34.38 -5.93
N ASN A 360 -13.19 34.18 -7.25
CA ASN A 360 -12.60 35.15 -8.21
C ASN A 360 -13.70 36.02 -8.80
#